data_a6feaca7ba5d7786fb35e5b976f18e0e
#
_entry.id   a6feaca7ba5d7786fb35e5b976f18e0e
#
_cell.length_a   1.000
_cell.length_b   1.000
_cell.length_c   1.000
_cell.angle_alpha   90.00
_cell.angle_beta   90.00
_cell.angle_gamma   90.00
#
_symmetry.space_group_name_H-M   'P 1'
#
loop_
_entity.id
_entity.type
_entity.pdbx_description
1 polymer ?
#
loop_
_entity_poly.entity_id
_entity_poly.type
_entity_poly.pdbx_seq_one_letter_code
_entity_poly.pdbx_strand_id
1 'polypeptide(L)'
;YYNAFTEDLFFWDNDLDNDVDRKLKIQSNNYTTWVLVKQGQEPNISKHFQRYTNDKLTPRFNEQYVVKDKEDRDITIPAYSEVRFSFERGNEEPSEFVKISKGEESCFIWSVFYSLLEQTISVLNVVEKGELETDQFNELEYVFIDDPVSSLDDNHLIELAVNIAELIKSSQSNLKFIITTHNPLFYNVLFNEIGNKACYML
;
A
#
# COMPACT_ATOMS: atom_id res chain seq x y z
N TYR A 1 9.02 -4.36 6.39
CA TYR A 1 9.65 -5.10 5.30
C TYR A 1 8.70 -5.19 4.11
N TYR A 2 9.05 -4.57 2.98
CA TYR A 2 8.32 -4.68 1.71
C TYR A 2 9.14 -5.55 0.74
N ASN A 3 8.53 -6.59 0.23
CA ASN A 3 9.10 -7.49 -0.78
C ASN A 3 7.99 -8.31 -1.44
N ALA A 4 8.35 -9.22 -2.32
CA ALA A 4 7.39 -10.12 -2.97
C ALA A 4 6.46 -10.85 -1.99
N PHE A 5 6.94 -11.22 -0.78
CA PHE A 5 6.09 -11.85 0.25
C PHE A 5 5.08 -10.89 0.88
N THR A 6 5.30 -9.58 0.81
CA THR A 6 4.28 -8.59 1.24
C THR A 6 3.09 -8.62 0.30
N GLU A 7 3.32 -8.92 -0.98
CA GLU A 7 2.25 -9.09 -1.97
C GLU A 7 1.39 -10.32 -1.67
N ASP A 8 1.94 -11.37 -1.04
CA ASP A 8 1.20 -12.57 -0.63
C ASP A 8 0.12 -12.32 0.43
N LEU A 9 0.13 -11.15 1.08
CA LEU A 9 -0.96 -10.72 1.95
C LEU A 9 -2.22 -10.35 1.16
N PHE A 10 -2.12 -10.22 -0.16
CA PHE A 10 -3.18 -9.82 -1.06
C PHE A 10 -3.40 -10.91 -2.09
N PHE A 11 -4.63 -11.40 -2.22
CA PHE A 11 -4.95 -12.46 -3.18
C PHE A 11 -6.36 -12.31 -3.74
N TRP A 12 -6.51 -12.64 -5.04
CA TRP A 12 -7.79 -12.54 -5.70
C TRP A 12 -8.73 -13.69 -5.33
N ASP A 13 -9.92 -13.33 -4.88
CA ASP A 13 -11.09 -14.16 -4.93
C ASP A 13 -11.81 -13.88 -6.25
N ASN A 14 -11.73 -14.82 -7.17
CA ASN A 14 -12.26 -14.65 -8.52
C ASN A 14 -13.71 -15.09 -8.66
N ASP A 15 -14.39 -15.49 -7.56
CA ASP A 15 -15.77 -16.00 -7.57
C ASP A 15 -15.99 -17.03 -8.70
N LEU A 16 -15.19 -18.11 -8.67
CA LEU A 16 -15.16 -19.11 -9.75
C LEU A 16 -16.52 -19.79 -10.00
N ASP A 17 -17.43 -19.75 -9.02
CA ASP A 17 -18.76 -20.36 -9.11
C ASP A 17 -19.73 -19.48 -9.92
N ASN A 18 -19.66 -18.14 -9.77
CA ASN A 18 -20.61 -17.20 -10.38
C ASN A 18 -19.98 -16.20 -11.34
N ASP A 19 -18.66 -15.97 -11.24
CA ASP A 19 -17.88 -15.00 -12.04
C ASP A 19 -18.41 -13.56 -11.99
N VAL A 20 -18.99 -13.16 -10.85
CA VAL A 20 -19.66 -11.86 -10.66
C VAL A 20 -18.96 -11.00 -9.60
N ASP A 21 -18.56 -11.58 -8.46
CA ASP A 21 -18.05 -10.86 -7.30
C ASP A 21 -16.53 -11.01 -7.15
N ARG A 22 -15.77 -10.44 -8.08
CA ARG A 22 -14.30 -10.45 -8.05
C ARG A 22 -13.79 -9.41 -7.06
N LYS A 23 -12.94 -9.84 -6.13
CA LYS A 23 -12.38 -8.98 -5.09
C LYS A 23 -10.96 -9.39 -4.72
N LEU A 24 -10.17 -8.42 -4.34
CA LEU A 24 -8.85 -8.65 -3.76
C LEU A 24 -9.03 -8.78 -2.25
N LYS A 25 -8.66 -9.93 -1.70
CA LYS A 25 -8.68 -10.18 -0.25
C LYS A 25 -7.38 -9.70 0.37
N ILE A 26 -7.52 -9.12 1.56
CA ILE A 26 -6.41 -8.62 2.36
C ILE A 26 -6.29 -9.50 3.59
N GLN A 27 -5.18 -10.22 3.72
CA GLN A 27 -4.87 -10.94 4.94
C GLN A 27 -4.53 -9.93 6.04
N SER A 28 -5.47 -9.71 6.95
CA SER A 28 -5.33 -8.74 8.03
C SER A 28 -4.18 -9.10 8.97
N ASN A 29 -3.38 -8.12 9.31
CA ASN A 29 -2.36 -8.18 10.35
C ASN A 29 -2.37 -6.88 11.16
N ASN A 30 -1.54 -6.79 12.20
CA ASN A 30 -1.51 -5.62 13.06
C ASN A 30 -1.22 -4.31 12.31
N TYR A 31 -0.40 -4.34 11.26
CA TYR A 31 -0.01 -3.16 10.49
C TYR A 31 -1.10 -2.73 9.52
N THR A 32 -1.69 -3.65 8.75
CA THR A 32 -2.80 -3.34 7.85
C THR A 32 -4.03 -2.86 8.63
N THR A 33 -4.32 -3.48 9.78
CA THR A 33 -5.38 -3.04 10.68
C THR A 33 -5.09 -1.66 11.25
N TRP A 34 -3.85 -1.37 11.62
CA TRP A 34 -3.49 -0.06 12.15
C TRP A 34 -3.65 1.04 11.08
N VAL A 35 -3.10 0.86 9.89
CA VAL A 35 -3.14 1.89 8.83
C VAL A 35 -4.55 2.10 8.28
N LEU A 36 -5.32 1.04 8.08
CA LEU A 36 -6.65 1.12 7.49
C LEU A 36 -7.73 1.49 8.51
N VAL A 37 -7.77 0.80 9.66
CA VAL A 37 -8.86 0.95 10.64
C VAL A 37 -8.56 2.06 11.64
N LYS A 38 -7.36 2.07 12.25
CA LYS A 38 -7.03 3.04 13.31
C LYS A 38 -6.65 4.40 12.76
N GLN A 39 -5.89 4.44 11.67
CA GLN A 39 -5.42 5.68 11.05
C GLN A 39 -6.33 6.19 9.93
N GLY A 40 -7.30 5.39 9.47
CA GLY A 40 -8.26 5.80 8.46
C GLY A 40 -7.61 6.22 7.14
N GLN A 41 -6.53 5.55 6.73
CA GLN A 41 -5.72 5.97 5.59
C GLN A 41 -6.30 5.57 4.21
N GLU A 42 -7.52 5.06 4.15
CA GLU A 42 -8.21 4.72 2.89
C GLU A 42 -8.16 5.85 1.85
N PRO A 43 -8.43 7.14 2.19
CA PRO A 43 -8.36 8.22 1.21
C PRO A 43 -6.95 8.45 0.66
N ASN A 44 -5.92 8.36 1.51
CA ASN A 44 -4.53 8.52 1.10
C ASN A 44 -4.05 7.33 0.25
N ILE A 45 -4.41 6.10 0.62
CA ILE A 45 -4.14 4.90 -0.17
C ILE A 45 -4.78 5.04 -1.56
N SER A 46 -6.03 5.47 -1.64
CA SER A 46 -6.73 5.72 -2.91
C SER A 46 -6.02 6.77 -3.76
N LYS A 47 -5.59 7.87 -3.15
CA LYS A 47 -4.84 8.94 -3.82
C LYS A 47 -3.49 8.45 -4.36
N HIS A 48 -2.73 7.70 -3.57
CA HIS A 48 -1.45 7.12 -4.00
C HIS A 48 -1.66 6.12 -5.14
N PHE A 49 -2.66 5.26 -5.04
CA PHE A 49 -2.99 4.30 -6.07
C PHE A 49 -3.37 4.97 -7.39
N GLN A 50 -4.24 5.97 -7.36
CA GLN A 50 -4.65 6.74 -8.53
C GLN A 50 -3.48 7.48 -9.20
N ARG A 51 -2.52 7.94 -8.41
CA ARG A 51 -1.31 8.60 -8.91
C ARG A 51 -0.46 7.69 -9.81
N TYR A 52 -0.39 6.39 -9.50
CA TYR A 52 0.39 5.40 -10.28
C TYR A 52 -0.42 4.63 -11.32
N THR A 53 -1.72 4.90 -11.43
CA THR A 53 -2.60 4.16 -12.33
C THR A 53 -3.49 5.10 -13.15
N ASN A 54 -4.71 5.31 -12.70
CA ASN A 54 -5.71 6.15 -13.36
C ASN A 54 -6.51 6.92 -12.30
N ASP A 55 -6.68 8.21 -12.48
CA ASP A 55 -7.38 9.11 -11.55
C ASP A 55 -8.85 8.75 -11.30
N LYS A 56 -9.44 7.95 -12.20
CA LYS A 56 -10.83 7.47 -12.09
C LYS A 56 -10.93 6.06 -11.52
N LEU A 57 -9.82 5.32 -11.40
CA LEU A 57 -9.82 3.98 -10.86
C LEU A 57 -9.74 4.06 -9.33
N THR A 58 -10.82 3.68 -8.65
CA THR A 58 -10.97 3.87 -7.20
C THR A 58 -11.07 2.54 -6.48
N PRO A 59 -10.20 2.27 -5.49
CA PRO A 59 -10.36 1.13 -4.60
C PRO A 59 -11.54 1.37 -3.63
N ARG A 60 -12.35 0.35 -3.43
CA ARG A 60 -13.51 0.34 -2.54
C ARG A 60 -13.34 -0.76 -1.51
N PHE A 61 -13.03 -0.40 -0.29
CA PHE A 61 -12.90 -1.33 0.82
C PHE A 61 -14.29 -1.74 1.34
N ASN A 62 -14.39 -2.96 1.85
CA ASN A 62 -15.64 -3.42 2.44
C ASN A 62 -15.84 -2.84 3.86
N GLU A 63 -17.09 -2.59 4.20
CA GLU A 63 -17.54 -2.53 5.58
C GLU A 63 -17.65 -3.93 6.16
N GLN A 64 -17.80 -4.04 7.49
CA GLN A 64 -18.08 -5.34 8.12
C GLN A 64 -19.47 -5.85 7.69
N TYR A 65 -19.54 -7.10 7.29
CA TYR A 65 -20.82 -7.75 6.95
C TYR A 65 -20.82 -9.24 7.34
N VAL A 66 -22.01 -9.85 7.30
CA VAL A 66 -22.19 -11.26 7.64
C VAL A 66 -22.65 -12.02 6.40
N VAL A 67 -22.07 -13.19 6.17
CA VAL A 67 -22.46 -14.14 5.13
C VAL A 67 -22.75 -15.50 5.76
N LYS A 68 -23.54 -16.32 5.07
CA LYS A 68 -23.73 -17.72 5.41
C LYS A 68 -22.69 -18.59 4.73
N ASP A 69 -22.12 -19.53 5.48
CA ASP A 69 -21.26 -20.56 4.91
C ASP A 69 -22.09 -21.71 4.27
N LYS A 70 -21.38 -22.72 3.73
CA LYS A 70 -22.03 -23.90 3.13
C LYS A 70 -22.85 -24.74 4.12
N GLU A 71 -22.66 -24.52 5.42
CA GLU A 71 -23.37 -25.20 6.52
C GLU A 71 -24.40 -24.29 7.21
N ASP A 72 -24.80 -23.18 6.55
CA ASP A 72 -25.74 -22.15 7.02
C ASP A 72 -25.34 -21.45 8.32
N ARG A 73 -24.04 -21.43 8.66
CA ARG A 73 -23.50 -20.73 9.82
C ARG A 73 -23.12 -19.29 9.44
N ASP A 74 -23.36 -18.36 10.36
CA ASP A 74 -22.97 -16.97 10.18
C ASP A 74 -21.44 -16.82 10.27
N ILE A 75 -20.84 -16.28 9.19
CA ILE A 75 -19.44 -15.87 9.14
C ILE A 75 -19.39 -14.36 9.04
N THR A 76 -18.69 -13.72 9.97
CA THR A 76 -18.45 -12.28 9.92
C THR A 76 -17.22 -11.98 9.05
N ILE A 77 -17.41 -11.20 8.01
CA ILE A 77 -16.32 -10.65 7.18
C ILE A 77 -15.93 -9.31 7.78
N PRO A 78 -14.68 -9.14 8.26
CA PRO A 78 -14.24 -7.90 8.87
C PRO A 78 -14.21 -6.74 7.86
N ALA A 79 -14.39 -5.51 8.33
CA ALA A 79 -14.13 -4.33 7.52
C ALA A 79 -12.65 -4.31 7.06
N TYR A 80 -12.39 -3.76 5.89
CA TYR A 80 -11.06 -3.65 5.28
C TYR A 80 -10.33 -4.98 5.04
N SER A 81 -11.06 -6.08 4.95
CA SER A 81 -10.50 -7.38 4.59
C SER A 81 -10.64 -7.72 3.12
N GLU A 82 -11.40 -6.90 2.39
CA GLU A 82 -11.64 -7.05 0.95
C GLU A 82 -11.63 -5.68 0.28
N VAL A 83 -11.16 -5.64 -0.96
CA VAL A 83 -11.23 -4.43 -1.79
C VAL A 83 -11.69 -4.78 -3.20
N ARG A 84 -12.59 -3.95 -3.73
CA ARG A 84 -13.04 -3.97 -5.12
C ARG A 84 -12.59 -2.70 -5.81
N PHE A 85 -12.50 -2.72 -7.11
CA PHE A 85 -12.07 -1.56 -7.89
C PHE A 85 -13.17 -1.15 -8.84
N SER A 86 -13.41 0.16 -8.96
CA SER A 86 -14.43 0.72 -9.85
C SER A 86 -13.91 1.96 -10.57
N PHE A 87 -14.38 2.19 -11.80
CA PHE A 87 -14.13 3.45 -12.49
C PHE A 87 -15.22 4.47 -12.14
N GLU A 88 -14.82 5.66 -11.72
CA GLU A 88 -15.74 6.78 -11.54
C GLU A 88 -16.21 7.32 -12.90
N ARG A 89 -17.51 7.22 -13.16
CA ARG A 89 -18.11 7.63 -14.45
C ARG A 89 -18.71 9.03 -14.43
N GLY A 90 -18.67 9.75 -13.30
CA GLY A 90 -19.22 11.09 -13.17
C GLY A 90 -20.76 11.19 -13.28
N ASN A 91 -21.46 10.06 -13.24
CA ASN A 91 -22.91 9.94 -13.18
C ASN A 91 -23.32 9.16 -11.93
N GLU A 92 -24.61 9.26 -11.54
CA GLU A 92 -25.16 8.58 -10.34
C GLU A 92 -25.34 7.05 -10.51
N GLU A 93 -24.95 6.49 -11.66
CA GLU A 93 -25.08 5.05 -11.90
C GLU A 93 -24.05 4.27 -11.07
N PRO A 94 -24.41 3.12 -10.48
CA PRO A 94 -23.47 2.25 -9.78
C PRO A 94 -22.35 1.86 -10.72
N SER A 95 -21.11 2.17 -10.32
CA SER A 95 -19.92 1.75 -11.08
C SER A 95 -19.77 0.24 -11.01
N GLU A 96 -19.64 -0.42 -12.17
CA GLU A 96 -19.32 -1.84 -12.21
C GLU A 96 -17.92 -2.08 -11.61
N PHE A 97 -17.79 -3.15 -10.83
CA PHE A 97 -16.51 -3.56 -10.32
C PHE A 97 -15.67 -4.21 -11.42
N VAL A 98 -14.42 -3.82 -11.48
CA VAL A 98 -13.46 -4.30 -12.48
C VAL A 98 -12.33 -5.07 -11.82
N LYS A 99 -11.82 -6.07 -12.54
CA LYS A 99 -10.55 -6.70 -12.17
C LYS A 99 -9.42 -5.86 -12.75
N ILE A 100 -8.51 -5.44 -11.90
CA ILE A 100 -7.34 -4.67 -12.30
C ILE A 100 -6.23 -5.56 -12.86
N SER A 101 -5.32 -4.98 -13.62
CA SER A 101 -4.12 -5.64 -14.12
C SER A 101 -3.14 -5.98 -12.98
N LYS A 102 -2.18 -6.85 -13.25
CA LYS A 102 -1.16 -7.22 -12.27
C LYS A 102 -0.26 -6.03 -11.88
N GLY A 103 0.02 -5.13 -12.81
CA GLY A 103 0.74 -3.89 -12.53
C GLY A 103 -0.04 -2.95 -11.61
N GLU A 104 -1.34 -2.75 -11.87
CA GLU A 104 -2.21 -1.97 -10.99
C GLU A 104 -2.36 -2.61 -9.60
N GLU A 105 -2.40 -3.94 -9.51
CA GLU A 105 -2.41 -4.65 -8.24
C GLU A 105 -1.15 -4.34 -7.42
N SER A 106 0.04 -4.44 -8.03
CA SER A 106 1.30 -4.08 -7.36
C SER A 106 1.33 -2.61 -6.95
N CYS A 107 0.80 -1.69 -7.77
CA CYS A 107 0.63 -0.28 -7.39
C CYS A 107 -0.29 -0.11 -6.18
N PHE A 108 -1.38 -0.88 -6.09
CA PHE A 108 -2.29 -0.83 -4.96
C PHE A 108 -1.60 -1.31 -3.67
N ILE A 109 -0.94 -2.46 -3.72
CA ILE A 109 -0.22 -3.03 -2.58
C ILE A 109 0.88 -2.06 -2.10
N TRP A 110 1.62 -1.49 -3.05
CA TRP A 110 2.60 -0.44 -2.76
C TRP A 110 1.96 0.77 -2.06
N SER A 111 0.80 1.21 -2.53
CA SER A 111 0.11 2.38 -1.95
C SER A 111 -0.32 2.14 -0.49
N VAL A 112 -0.74 0.92 -0.15
CA VAL A 112 -1.01 0.52 1.25
C VAL A 112 0.27 0.59 2.08
N PHE A 113 1.36 0.03 1.57
CA PHE A 113 2.65 0.03 2.28
C PHE A 113 3.23 1.44 2.41
N TYR A 114 3.13 2.25 1.36
CA TYR A 114 3.60 3.64 1.38
C TYR A 114 2.85 4.47 2.42
N SER A 115 1.52 4.36 2.49
CA SER A 115 0.72 5.03 3.50
C SER A 115 1.07 4.56 4.92
N LEU A 116 1.38 3.27 5.11
CA LEU A 116 1.89 2.75 6.38
C LEU A 116 3.21 3.42 6.76
N LEU A 117 4.14 3.56 5.81
CA LEU A 117 5.43 4.23 6.05
C LEU A 117 5.26 5.72 6.37
N GLU A 118 4.42 6.45 5.64
CA GLU A 118 4.14 7.85 5.92
C GLU A 118 3.65 8.04 7.36
N GLN A 119 2.67 7.24 7.79
CA GLN A 119 2.15 7.29 9.16
C GLN A 119 3.20 6.88 10.19
N THR A 120 3.98 5.84 9.91
CA THR A 120 5.07 5.40 10.80
C THR A 120 6.10 6.51 11.00
N ILE A 121 6.54 7.17 9.93
CA ILE A 121 7.48 8.29 10.01
C ILE A 121 6.87 9.46 10.76
N SER A 122 5.59 9.77 10.50
CA SER A 122 4.87 10.82 11.22
C SER A 122 4.87 10.56 12.74
N VAL A 123 4.56 9.35 13.17
CA VAL A 123 4.62 8.96 14.58
C VAL A 123 6.03 9.07 15.15
N LEU A 124 7.04 8.56 14.45
CA LEU A 124 8.44 8.59 14.91
C LEU A 124 9.07 9.99 14.91
N ASN A 125 8.50 10.93 14.18
CA ASN A 125 8.94 12.33 14.15
C ASN A 125 8.40 13.15 15.32
N VAL A 126 7.45 12.61 16.11
CA VAL A 126 6.95 13.28 17.32
C VAL A 126 8.05 13.35 18.39
N VAL A 127 8.40 14.56 18.80
CA VAL A 127 9.55 14.82 19.70
C VAL A 127 9.26 14.40 21.14
N GLU A 128 8.01 14.55 21.61
CA GLU A 128 7.62 14.25 22.98
C GLU A 128 7.02 12.84 23.07
N LYS A 129 7.75 11.92 23.69
CA LYS A 129 7.32 10.50 23.84
C LYS A 129 5.96 10.34 24.54
N GLY A 130 5.50 11.32 25.31
CA GLY A 130 4.18 11.30 25.96
C GLY A 130 3.00 11.61 25.02
N GLU A 131 3.26 12.09 23.82
CA GLU A 131 2.26 12.44 22.79
C GLU A 131 2.17 11.38 21.67
N LEU A 132 2.92 10.27 21.79
CA LEU A 132 2.89 9.20 20.79
C LEU A 132 1.52 8.52 20.77
N GLU A 133 0.92 8.44 19.61
CA GLU A 133 -0.36 7.75 19.40
C GLU A 133 -0.25 6.23 19.60
N THR A 134 0.95 5.67 19.49
CA THR A 134 1.21 4.23 19.60
C THR A 134 2.67 3.96 19.94
N ASP A 135 2.92 2.92 20.74
CA ASP A 135 4.26 2.38 21.03
C ASP A 135 4.75 1.36 20.03
N GLN A 136 3.92 1.01 19.04
CA GLN A 136 4.15 -0.10 18.11
C GLN A 136 5.45 0.03 17.29
N PHE A 137 5.93 1.27 17.05
CA PHE A 137 7.10 1.56 16.23
C PHE A 137 8.33 1.98 17.03
N ASN A 138 8.27 2.01 18.37
CA ASN A 138 9.37 2.51 19.21
C ASN A 138 10.69 1.75 19.02
N GLU A 139 10.63 0.45 18.68
CA GLU A 139 11.79 -0.42 18.43
C GLU A 139 12.13 -0.51 16.93
N LEU A 140 11.46 0.26 16.07
CA LEU A 140 11.70 0.20 14.62
C LEU A 140 12.99 0.95 14.28
N GLU A 141 14.01 0.21 13.84
CA GLU A 141 15.30 0.77 13.42
C GLU A 141 15.50 0.75 11.91
N TYR A 142 14.90 -0.23 11.21
CA TYR A 142 15.14 -0.46 9.80
C TYR A 142 13.84 -0.61 9.01
N VAL A 143 13.79 0.06 7.86
CA VAL A 143 12.82 -0.21 6.80
C VAL A 143 13.54 -0.86 5.63
N PHE A 144 13.11 -2.03 5.24
CA PHE A 144 13.64 -2.75 4.10
C PHE A 144 12.63 -2.74 2.96
N ILE A 145 13.05 -2.29 1.78
CA ILE A 145 12.25 -2.21 0.56
C ILE A 145 13.01 -2.94 -0.54
N ASP A 146 12.46 -4.08 -0.97
CA ASP A 146 13.07 -4.94 -1.97
C ASP A 146 12.32 -4.81 -3.29
N ASP A 147 12.99 -4.23 -4.27
CA ASP A 147 12.56 -4.08 -5.65
C ASP A 147 11.12 -3.56 -5.85
N PRO A 148 10.81 -2.34 -5.37
CA PRO A 148 9.44 -1.82 -5.33
C PRO A 148 8.86 -1.50 -6.72
N VAL A 149 9.58 -1.74 -7.80
CA VAL A 149 9.27 -1.24 -9.15
C VAL A 149 9.09 -2.32 -10.22
N SER A 150 8.98 -3.58 -9.83
CA SER A 150 8.99 -4.72 -10.77
C SER A 150 7.90 -4.68 -11.86
N SER A 151 6.86 -3.83 -11.72
CA SER A 151 5.69 -3.80 -12.61
C SER A 151 5.32 -2.42 -13.14
N LEU A 152 6.15 -1.38 -12.90
CA LEU A 152 5.86 0.00 -13.30
C LEU A 152 6.51 0.35 -14.65
N ASP A 153 5.85 1.24 -15.42
CA ASP A 153 6.48 1.92 -16.54
C ASP A 153 7.48 2.99 -16.08
N ASP A 154 8.33 3.47 -17.00
CA ASP A 154 9.42 4.39 -16.68
C ASP A 154 8.96 5.70 -16.01
N ASN A 155 7.80 6.24 -16.36
CA ASN A 155 7.29 7.49 -15.78
C ASN A 155 6.88 7.30 -14.32
N HIS A 156 6.09 6.28 -14.04
CA HIS A 156 5.67 5.95 -12.67
C HIS A 156 6.85 5.49 -11.81
N LEU A 157 7.85 4.85 -12.43
CA LEU A 157 9.09 4.47 -11.76
C LEU A 157 9.90 5.68 -11.27
N ILE A 158 10.05 6.72 -12.10
CA ILE A 158 10.72 7.96 -11.72
C ILE A 158 9.95 8.63 -10.57
N GLU A 159 8.64 8.72 -10.70
CA GLU A 159 7.79 9.31 -9.68
C GLU A 159 7.87 8.57 -8.34
N LEU A 160 7.86 7.24 -8.39
CA LEU A 160 8.04 6.41 -7.21
C LEU A 160 9.37 6.65 -6.52
N ALA A 161 10.47 6.72 -7.29
CA ALA A 161 11.81 6.96 -6.75
C ALA A 161 11.89 8.33 -6.04
N VAL A 162 11.30 9.38 -6.64
CA VAL A 162 11.21 10.71 -6.03
C VAL A 162 10.40 10.66 -4.73
N ASN A 163 9.23 10.02 -4.73
CA ASN A 163 8.38 9.91 -3.55
C ASN A 163 9.07 9.16 -2.40
N ILE A 164 9.79 8.08 -2.70
CA ILE A 164 10.59 7.37 -1.68
C ILE A 164 11.69 8.28 -1.13
N ALA A 165 12.39 9.02 -2.00
CA ALA A 165 13.41 9.95 -1.56
C ALA A 165 12.86 11.06 -0.65
N GLU A 166 11.72 11.63 -0.99
CA GLU A 166 11.02 12.62 -0.17
C GLU A 166 10.62 12.04 1.19
N LEU A 167 10.09 10.83 1.20
CA LEU A 167 9.72 10.11 2.42
C LEU A 167 10.94 9.90 3.34
N ILE A 168 12.06 9.44 2.79
CA ILE A 168 13.32 9.26 3.53
C ILE A 168 13.82 10.60 4.10
N LYS A 169 13.78 11.67 3.29
CA LYS A 169 14.20 13.01 3.71
C LYS A 169 13.30 13.59 4.81
N SER A 170 12.03 13.23 4.85
CA SER A 170 11.06 13.68 5.85
C SER A 170 11.27 13.04 7.22
N SER A 171 11.98 11.91 7.30
CA SER A 171 12.26 11.23 8.56
C SER A 171 13.29 12.01 9.38
N GLN A 172 12.88 12.45 10.57
CA GLN A 172 13.72 13.11 11.58
C GLN A 172 14.22 12.13 12.64
N SER A 173 13.73 10.90 12.60
CA SER A 173 14.12 9.82 13.51
C SER A 173 15.44 9.14 13.08
N ASN A 174 15.94 8.22 13.89
CA ASN A 174 17.11 7.39 13.56
C ASN A 174 16.77 6.21 12.61
N LEU A 175 15.62 6.24 11.95
CA LEU A 175 15.17 5.18 11.06
C LEU A 175 16.10 5.06 9.85
N LYS A 176 16.53 3.85 9.57
CA LYS A 176 17.44 3.52 8.45
C LYS A 176 16.66 2.82 7.36
N PHE A 177 16.94 3.19 6.11
CA PHE A 177 16.30 2.60 4.94
C PHE A 177 17.31 1.74 4.18
N ILE A 178 16.92 0.51 3.86
CA ILE A 178 17.66 -0.41 3.00
C ILE A 178 16.78 -0.68 1.81
N ILE A 179 17.20 -0.23 0.63
CA ILE A 179 16.46 -0.37 -0.61
C ILE A 179 17.31 -1.14 -1.60
N THR A 180 16.76 -2.23 -2.12
CA THR A 180 17.37 -3.01 -3.19
C THR A 180 16.57 -2.84 -4.47
N THR A 181 17.24 -2.86 -5.61
CA THR A 181 16.60 -2.83 -6.93
C THR A 181 17.51 -3.39 -7.99
N HIS A 182 16.90 -4.02 -9.00
CA HIS A 182 17.58 -4.43 -10.23
C HIS A 182 17.37 -3.41 -11.37
N ASN A 183 16.62 -2.32 -11.14
CA ASN A 183 16.32 -1.32 -12.15
C ASN A 183 17.32 -0.15 -12.10
N PRO A 184 18.18 0.04 -13.13
CA PRO A 184 19.20 1.10 -13.14
C PRO A 184 18.61 2.52 -13.16
N LEU A 185 17.45 2.72 -13.78
CA LEU A 185 16.81 4.03 -13.83
C LEU A 185 16.32 4.44 -12.45
N PHE A 186 15.63 3.54 -11.75
CA PHE A 186 15.20 3.75 -10.38
C PHE A 186 16.37 4.07 -9.46
N TYR A 187 17.45 3.27 -9.52
CA TYR A 187 18.67 3.52 -8.76
C TYR A 187 19.21 4.91 -9.01
N ASN A 188 19.37 5.31 -10.28
CA ASN A 188 19.95 6.59 -10.65
C ASN A 188 19.10 7.78 -10.14
N VAL A 189 17.77 7.70 -10.27
CA VAL A 189 16.87 8.74 -9.78
C VAL A 189 16.97 8.83 -8.26
N LEU A 190 16.83 7.71 -7.56
CA LEU A 190 16.90 7.66 -6.09
C LEU A 190 18.26 8.17 -5.57
N PHE A 191 19.37 7.75 -6.21
CA PHE A 191 20.72 8.20 -5.86
C PHE A 191 20.87 9.72 -6.00
N ASN A 192 20.39 10.30 -7.10
CA ASN A 192 20.44 11.74 -7.32
C ASN A 192 19.59 12.51 -6.31
N GLU A 193 18.41 11.99 -5.97
CA GLU A 193 17.50 12.62 -5.02
C GLU A 193 18.04 12.58 -3.58
N ILE A 194 18.57 11.43 -3.13
CA ILE A 194 19.07 11.28 -1.75
C ILE A 194 20.47 11.92 -1.59
N GLY A 195 21.24 11.97 -2.68
CA GLY A 195 22.63 12.43 -2.67
C GLY A 195 23.60 11.38 -2.12
N ASN A 196 24.90 11.69 -2.17
CA ASN A 196 26.03 10.75 -1.94
C ASN A 196 26.13 10.13 -0.53
N LYS A 197 25.11 10.25 0.31
CA LYS A 197 25.29 9.93 1.74
C LYS A 197 25.33 8.45 2.09
N ALA A 198 24.82 7.53 1.24
CA ALA A 198 24.82 6.11 1.57
C ALA A 198 24.33 5.14 0.45
N CYS A 199 24.57 5.41 -0.83
CA CYS A 199 24.21 4.47 -1.89
C CYS A 199 25.41 3.62 -2.31
N TYR A 200 25.20 2.31 -2.38
CA TYR A 200 26.20 1.35 -2.84
C TYR A 200 25.65 0.61 -4.05
N MET A 201 26.46 0.49 -5.09
CA MET A 201 26.17 -0.41 -6.22
C MET A 201 26.98 -1.67 -6.00
N LEU A 202 26.34 -2.82 -5.98
CA LEU A 202 26.97 -4.13 -5.89
C LEU A 202 27.20 -4.70 -7.29
#